data_15907504275828a21a645df1ff2f5f21
#
_entry.id   15907504275828a21a645df1ff2f5f21
#
_cell.length_a   1.000
_cell.length_b   1.000
_cell.length_c   1.000
_cell.angle_alpha   90.00
_cell.angle_beta   90.00
_cell.angle_gamma   90.00
#
_symmetry.space_group_name_H-M   'P 1'
#
loop_
_entity.id
_entity.type
_entity.pdbx_description
1 polymer ?
#
loop_
_entity_poly.entity_id
_entity_poly.type
_entity_poly.pdbx_seq_one_letter_code
_entity_poly.pdbx_strand_id
1 'polypeptide(L)'
;MTASIEFSSVAKRYGSVDIIPDFSLTIGAGEFIVLLGPSGCGKSTLLRMLAGLESVSGGRILLADQDVTALPPGRRGLAMVFQQYALYPHMSVFDNMAFGLRNIGIADAEVRRRVEDAARMLELDTLLQRRPAQLSGGQRQRVAIGRAVVKEPKAFLFDEPLSNLDAKLRNRTRIELARLHKRLGATMVFVTHDQVEAMTLADRIVVLNGGRVEQAGPPMDIYQRPRTRFVAGFVGSPSMNFLPVERMADQQGRIAVRLPGGAVVTTQIAATSIAGRLEVGVRPEGLRLAADGPVTGCIELLERLGERSLAHVGLGDGTVVVSEVPVNSTLAMGETVRLRPDLAQVHLFDGAGLAYHAEPASDGVPVEALLAGATAAEVR
;
A
#
# COMPACT_ATOMS: atom_id res chain seq x y z
N MET A 1 -3.47 -17.37 -16.76
CA MET A 1 -3.91 -16.14 -16.09
C MET A 1 -2.73 -15.31 -15.55
N THR A 2 -1.52 -15.55 -16.02
CA THR A 2 -0.34 -14.83 -15.52
C THR A 2 0.36 -14.17 -16.70
N ALA A 3 0.34 -12.86 -16.78
CA ALA A 3 1.11 -12.10 -17.77
C ALA A 3 1.92 -11.03 -17.05
N SER A 4 3.15 -10.80 -17.50
CA SER A 4 3.92 -9.63 -17.14
C SER A 4 3.28 -8.38 -17.75
N ILE A 5 3.44 -7.25 -17.08
CA ILE A 5 3.00 -5.94 -17.57
C ILE A 5 4.19 -4.99 -17.53
N GLU A 6 4.40 -4.25 -18.61
CA GLU A 6 5.44 -3.23 -18.66
C GLU A 6 4.86 -1.91 -19.13
N PHE A 7 5.12 -0.86 -18.35
CA PHE A 7 4.97 0.53 -18.77
C PHE A 7 6.35 1.05 -19.15
N SER A 8 6.53 1.48 -20.39
CA SER A 8 7.78 2.00 -20.91
C SER A 8 7.60 3.47 -21.28
N SER A 9 8.11 4.37 -20.41
CA SER A 9 8.03 5.83 -20.52
C SER A 9 6.62 6.35 -20.86
N VAL A 10 5.61 5.81 -20.18
CA VAL A 10 4.21 6.16 -20.43
C VAL A 10 3.93 7.56 -19.92
N ALA A 11 3.37 8.39 -20.80
CA ALA A 11 2.95 9.74 -20.49
C ALA A 11 1.44 9.93 -20.73
N LYS A 12 0.82 10.79 -19.91
CA LYS A 12 -0.58 11.22 -20.08
C LYS A 12 -0.72 12.71 -19.84
N ARG A 13 -1.30 13.36 -20.86
CA ARG A 13 -1.61 14.79 -20.82
C ARG A 13 -3.07 15.03 -21.18
N TYR A 14 -3.70 15.97 -20.50
CA TYR A 14 -5.02 16.51 -20.83
C TYR A 14 -4.87 18.00 -21.17
N GLY A 15 -4.98 18.34 -22.43
CA GLY A 15 -4.68 19.70 -22.89
C GLY A 15 -3.24 20.09 -22.53
N SER A 16 -3.08 21.12 -21.70
CA SER A 16 -1.78 21.61 -21.24
C SER A 16 -1.30 20.97 -19.90
N VAL A 17 -2.13 20.12 -19.28
CA VAL A 17 -1.83 19.57 -17.96
C VAL A 17 -1.23 18.16 -18.09
N ASP A 18 -0.01 17.98 -17.59
CA ASP A 18 0.64 16.69 -17.47
C ASP A 18 0.16 15.99 -16.19
N ILE A 19 -0.58 14.90 -16.35
CA ILE A 19 -1.02 14.06 -15.21
C ILE A 19 0.01 12.99 -14.90
N ILE A 20 0.56 12.37 -15.94
CA ILE A 20 1.65 11.42 -15.87
C ILE A 20 2.73 11.92 -16.82
N PRO A 21 3.80 12.55 -16.31
CA PRO A 21 4.84 13.12 -17.17
C PRO A 21 5.74 12.05 -17.79
N ASP A 22 6.10 11.03 -17.02
CA ASP A 22 6.92 9.87 -17.43
C ASP A 22 6.77 8.77 -16.37
N PHE A 23 6.27 7.62 -16.79
CA PHE A 23 6.03 6.48 -15.90
C PHE A 23 6.57 5.20 -16.53
N SER A 24 7.53 4.60 -15.84
CA SER A 24 8.11 3.29 -16.23
C SER A 24 8.01 2.33 -15.04
N LEU A 25 7.45 1.16 -15.30
CA LEU A 25 7.27 0.12 -14.27
C LEU A 25 7.14 -1.25 -14.95
N THR A 26 7.84 -2.24 -14.42
CA THR A 26 7.66 -3.65 -14.80
C THR A 26 6.96 -4.39 -13.66
N ILE A 27 5.92 -5.16 -13.99
CA ILE A 27 5.14 -6.00 -13.07
C ILE A 27 5.33 -7.44 -13.50
N GLY A 28 5.78 -8.27 -12.57
CA GLY A 28 6.01 -9.70 -12.79
C GLY A 28 4.71 -10.48 -13.02
N ALA A 29 4.81 -11.59 -13.75
CA ALA A 29 3.68 -12.51 -13.91
C ALA A 29 3.30 -13.13 -12.55
N GLY A 30 2.01 -13.06 -12.18
CA GLY A 30 1.51 -13.56 -10.91
C GLY A 30 1.70 -12.59 -9.72
N GLU A 31 2.29 -11.40 -9.94
CA GLU A 31 2.53 -10.41 -8.89
C GLU A 31 1.24 -9.67 -8.51
N PHE A 32 1.03 -9.46 -7.20
CA PHE A 32 0.04 -8.54 -6.67
C PHE A 32 0.69 -7.18 -6.41
N ILE A 33 0.48 -6.23 -7.31
CA ILE A 33 1.03 -4.89 -7.18
C ILE A 33 -0.05 -3.90 -6.75
N VAL A 34 0.30 -3.03 -5.79
CA VAL A 34 -0.58 -1.96 -5.33
C VAL A 34 -0.01 -0.60 -5.70
N LEU A 35 -0.79 0.19 -6.44
CA LEU A 35 -0.52 1.60 -6.69
C LEU A 35 -1.12 2.42 -5.54
N LEU A 36 -0.27 3.01 -4.72
CA LEU A 36 -0.62 3.77 -3.53
C LEU A 36 -0.22 5.24 -3.70
N GLY A 37 -0.99 6.19 -3.19
CA GLY A 37 -0.65 7.62 -3.26
C GLY A 37 -1.85 8.52 -2.97
N PRO A 38 -1.65 9.83 -2.84
CA PRO A 38 -2.71 10.78 -2.58
C PRO A 38 -3.74 10.85 -3.72
N SER A 39 -4.90 11.43 -3.44
CA SER A 39 -5.90 11.68 -4.47
C SER A 39 -5.35 12.57 -5.59
N GLY A 40 -5.66 12.26 -6.84
CA GLY A 40 -5.21 13.04 -7.99
C GLY A 40 -3.78 12.75 -8.47
N CYS A 41 -3.00 11.87 -7.84
CA CYS A 41 -1.62 11.55 -8.28
C CYS A 41 -1.53 10.64 -9.53
N GLY A 42 -2.66 10.28 -10.18
CA GLY A 42 -2.65 9.56 -11.45
C GLY A 42 -2.89 8.05 -11.39
N LYS A 43 -3.13 7.44 -10.23
CA LYS A 43 -3.32 5.98 -10.06
C LYS A 43 -4.41 5.39 -10.96
N SER A 44 -5.64 5.91 -10.87
CA SER A 44 -6.76 5.45 -11.70
C SER A 44 -6.56 5.76 -13.19
N THR A 45 -5.82 6.83 -13.51
CA THR A 45 -5.45 7.14 -14.90
C THR A 45 -4.50 6.06 -15.46
N LEU A 46 -3.46 5.67 -14.70
CA LEU A 46 -2.56 4.57 -15.07
C LEU A 46 -3.34 3.26 -15.27
N LEU A 47 -4.24 2.95 -14.34
CA LEU A 47 -5.06 1.73 -14.42
C LEU A 47 -5.97 1.75 -15.66
N ARG A 48 -6.60 2.89 -15.96
CA ARG A 48 -7.47 3.05 -17.13
C ARG A 48 -6.68 3.02 -18.44
N MET A 49 -5.46 3.56 -18.48
CA MET A 49 -4.57 3.44 -19.64
C MET A 49 -4.19 1.98 -19.87
N LEU A 50 -3.88 1.21 -18.80
CA LEU A 50 -3.60 -0.23 -18.89
C LEU A 50 -4.82 -0.99 -19.39
N ALA A 51 -6.03 -0.65 -18.91
CA ALA A 51 -7.30 -1.25 -19.34
C ALA A 51 -7.67 -0.90 -20.80
N GLY A 52 -7.05 0.13 -21.39
CA GLY A 52 -7.41 0.68 -22.71
C GLY A 52 -8.66 1.54 -22.71
N LEU A 53 -9.10 1.97 -21.53
CA LEU A 53 -10.22 2.90 -21.33
C LEU A 53 -9.78 4.36 -21.48
N GLU A 54 -8.48 4.59 -21.44
CA GLU A 54 -7.86 5.89 -21.60
C GLU A 54 -6.64 5.76 -22.55
N SER A 55 -6.47 6.70 -23.44
CA SER A 55 -5.33 6.71 -24.37
C SER A 55 -4.06 7.19 -23.66
N VAL A 56 -2.91 6.70 -24.06
CA VAL A 56 -1.61 7.27 -23.69
C VAL A 56 -1.27 8.45 -24.57
N SER A 57 -0.54 9.44 -24.05
CA SER A 57 -0.01 10.56 -24.83
C SER A 57 1.39 10.29 -25.35
N GLY A 58 2.10 9.34 -24.76
CA GLY A 58 3.45 8.90 -25.16
C GLY A 58 3.82 7.60 -24.46
N GLY A 59 4.89 6.97 -24.94
CA GLY A 59 5.37 5.69 -24.41
C GLY A 59 4.55 4.49 -24.87
N ARG A 60 4.78 3.33 -24.24
CA ARG A 60 4.14 2.05 -24.61
C ARG A 60 3.73 1.25 -23.37
N ILE A 61 2.71 0.42 -23.55
CA ILE A 61 2.25 -0.56 -22.57
C ILE A 61 2.34 -1.93 -23.22
N LEU A 62 3.13 -2.84 -22.60
CA LEU A 62 3.27 -4.21 -23.04
C LEU A 62 2.56 -5.16 -22.06
N LEU A 63 1.96 -6.22 -22.58
CA LEU A 63 1.31 -7.28 -21.81
C LEU A 63 1.81 -8.63 -22.35
N ALA A 64 2.59 -9.38 -21.57
CA ALA A 64 3.31 -10.57 -22.03
C ALA A 64 4.10 -10.28 -23.32
N ASP A 65 4.94 -9.24 -23.29
CA ASP A 65 5.79 -8.74 -24.38
C ASP A 65 5.04 -8.25 -25.63
N GLN A 66 3.71 -8.31 -25.63
CA GLN A 66 2.88 -7.79 -26.72
C GLN A 66 2.54 -6.32 -26.46
N ASP A 67 2.82 -5.43 -27.41
CA ASP A 67 2.37 -4.03 -27.35
C ASP A 67 0.83 -3.97 -27.47
N VAL A 68 0.21 -3.48 -26.37
CA VAL A 68 -1.25 -3.32 -26.27
C VAL A 68 -1.67 -1.86 -26.26
N THR A 69 -0.74 -0.93 -26.48
CA THR A 69 -0.95 0.52 -26.34
C THR A 69 -2.16 0.99 -27.13
N ALA A 70 -2.24 0.64 -28.42
CA ALA A 70 -3.33 1.03 -29.31
C ALA A 70 -4.53 0.07 -29.32
N LEU A 71 -4.45 -1.07 -28.61
CA LEU A 71 -5.52 -2.05 -28.60
C LEU A 71 -6.73 -1.57 -27.78
N PRO A 72 -7.96 -1.75 -28.28
CA PRO A 72 -9.17 -1.46 -27.52
C PRO A 72 -9.30 -2.41 -26.31
N PRO A 73 -10.06 -2.03 -25.26
CA PRO A 73 -10.17 -2.80 -24.00
C PRO A 73 -10.48 -4.28 -24.18
N GLY A 74 -11.42 -4.60 -25.06
CA GLY A 74 -11.86 -5.99 -25.31
C GLY A 74 -10.80 -6.91 -25.91
N ARG A 75 -9.72 -6.36 -26.50
CA ARG A 75 -8.64 -7.12 -27.12
C ARG A 75 -7.40 -7.27 -26.24
N ARG A 76 -7.35 -6.61 -25.08
CA ARG A 76 -6.21 -6.67 -24.16
C ARG A 76 -6.20 -7.93 -23.28
N GLY A 77 -7.34 -8.62 -23.16
CA GLY A 77 -7.45 -9.82 -22.31
C GLY A 77 -7.37 -9.50 -20.82
N LEU A 78 -7.73 -8.30 -20.41
CA LEU A 78 -7.75 -7.84 -19.03
C LEU A 78 -9.18 -7.84 -18.47
N ALA A 79 -9.32 -7.99 -17.16
CA ALA A 79 -10.60 -7.81 -16.48
C ALA A 79 -10.48 -6.72 -15.43
N MET A 80 -11.43 -5.77 -15.43
CA MET A 80 -11.44 -4.65 -14.49
C MET A 80 -12.64 -4.72 -13.55
N VAL A 81 -12.36 -4.53 -12.26
CA VAL A 81 -13.34 -4.37 -11.19
C VAL A 81 -13.35 -2.89 -10.79
N PHE A 82 -14.52 -2.26 -10.97
CA PHE A 82 -14.70 -0.84 -10.69
C PHE A 82 -15.15 -0.58 -9.25
N GLN A 83 -14.90 0.60 -8.76
CA GLN A 83 -15.30 1.08 -7.44
C GLN A 83 -16.79 0.91 -7.14
N GLN A 84 -17.67 1.15 -8.14
CA GLN A 84 -19.13 1.04 -8.02
C GLN A 84 -19.69 -0.33 -8.41
N TYR A 85 -18.85 -1.37 -8.46
CA TYR A 85 -19.19 -2.76 -8.87
C TYR A 85 -19.75 -2.90 -10.29
N ALA A 86 -20.42 -1.89 -10.83
CA ALA A 86 -21.04 -1.82 -12.16
C ALA A 86 -21.85 -3.09 -12.51
N LEU A 87 -22.65 -3.59 -11.56
CA LEU A 87 -23.55 -4.74 -11.78
C LEU A 87 -24.80 -4.29 -12.53
N TYR A 88 -25.29 -5.16 -13.41
CA TYR A 88 -26.57 -4.97 -14.12
C TYR A 88 -27.72 -5.27 -13.14
N PRO A 89 -28.51 -4.25 -12.72
CA PRO A 89 -29.48 -4.41 -11.63
C PRO A 89 -30.66 -5.31 -11.96
N HIS A 90 -30.99 -5.46 -13.25
CA HIS A 90 -32.09 -6.28 -13.75
C HIS A 90 -31.70 -7.75 -13.96
N MET A 91 -30.41 -8.08 -13.98
CA MET A 91 -29.88 -9.43 -14.16
C MET A 91 -29.69 -10.15 -12.82
N SER A 92 -29.82 -11.48 -12.83
CA SER A 92 -29.41 -12.33 -11.70
C SER A 92 -27.89 -12.29 -11.46
N VAL A 93 -27.41 -12.84 -10.34
CA VAL A 93 -25.97 -13.05 -10.11
C VAL A 93 -25.37 -13.90 -11.22
N PHE A 94 -26.03 -15.01 -11.56
CA PHE A 94 -25.61 -15.88 -12.66
C PHE A 94 -25.47 -15.10 -13.97
N ASP A 95 -26.50 -14.34 -14.37
CA ASP A 95 -26.48 -13.60 -15.63
C ASP A 95 -25.44 -12.46 -15.63
N ASN A 96 -25.24 -11.77 -14.50
CA ASN A 96 -24.17 -10.80 -14.36
C ASN A 96 -22.79 -11.42 -14.64
N MET A 97 -22.52 -12.63 -14.11
CA MET A 97 -21.26 -13.33 -14.35
C MET A 97 -21.18 -13.87 -15.77
N ALA A 98 -22.27 -14.43 -16.30
CA ALA A 98 -22.35 -15.05 -17.64
C ALA A 98 -22.27 -14.05 -18.79
N PHE A 99 -22.74 -12.80 -18.58
CA PHE A 99 -22.94 -11.81 -19.62
C PHE A 99 -21.73 -11.64 -20.56
N GLY A 100 -20.55 -11.46 -20.00
CA GLY A 100 -19.32 -11.24 -20.77
C GLY A 100 -18.93 -12.45 -21.63
N LEU A 101 -19.18 -13.67 -21.15
CA LEU A 101 -18.87 -14.92 -21.86
C LEU A 101 -19.86 -15.15 -23.02
N ARG A 102 -21.16 -14.90 -22.79
CA ARG A 102 -22.19 -14.99 -23.84
C ARG A 102 -21.94 -14.00 -24.97
N ASN A 103 -21.53 -12.76 -24.65
CA ASN A 103 -21.23 -11.74 -25.66
C ASN A 103 -20.08 -12.09 -26.60
N ILE A 104 -19.17 -12.94 -26.18
CA ILE A 104 -18.05 -13.45 -27.01
C ILE A 104 -18.34 -14.81 -27.61
N GLY A 105 -19.57 -15.32 -27.49
CA GLY A 105 -20.03 -16.54 -28.15
C GLY A 105 -19.60 -17.84 -27.50
N ILE A 106 -19.25 -17.84 -26.20
CA ILE A 106 -18.95 -19.09 -25.47
C ILE A 106 -20.23 -19.92 -25.34
N ALA A 107 -20.12 -21.23 -25.57
CA ALA A 107 -21.25 -22.17 -25.49
C ALA A 107 -21.87 -22.19 -24.08
N ASP A 108 -23.20 -22.28 -23.97
CA ASP A 108 -23.93 -22.19 -22.70
C ASP A 108 -23.48 -23.22 -21.65
N ALA A 109 -23.12 -24.41 -22.07
CA ALA A 109 -22.59 -25.46 -21.17
C ALA A 109 -21.29 -25.01 -20.49
N GLU A 110 -20.39 -24.40 -21.25
CA GLU A 110 -19.12 -23.90 -20.73
C GLU A 110 -19.32 -22.60 -19.89
N VAL A 111 -20.25 -21.75 -20.30
CA VAL A 111 -20.67 -20.58 -19.50
C VAL A 111 -21.14 -21.01 -18.13
N ARG A 112 -22.04 -22.03 -18.09
CA ARG A 112 -22.58 -22.58 -16.83
C ARG A 112 -21.46 -23.13 -15.97
N ARG A 113 -20.58 -23.94 -16.52
CA ARG A 113 -19.45 -24.52 -15.81
C ARG A 113 -18.57 -23.47 -15.17
N ARG A 114 -18.12 -22.45 -15.95
CA ARG A 114 -17.25 -21.38 -15.46
C ARG A 114 -17.93 -20.55 -14.38
N VAL A 115 -19.20 -20.23 -14.54
CA VAL A 115 -19.97 -19.46 -13.56
C VAL A 115 -20.12 -20.23 -12.25
N GLU A 116 -20.45 -21.53 -12.31
CA GLU A 116 -20.59 -22.38 -11.12
C GLU A 116 -19.25 -22.58 -10.41
N ASP A 117 -18.15 -22.76 -11.15
CA ASP A 117 -16.80 -22.86 -10.58
C ASP A 117 -16.39 -21.58 -9.86
N ALA A 118 -16.59 -20.41 -10.50
CA ALA A 118 -16.30 -19.12 -9.89
C ALA A 118 -17.23 -18.83 -8.70
N ALA A 119 -18.51 -19.24 -8.79
CA ALA A 119 -19.46 -19.05 -7.69
C ALA A 119 -19.06 -19.85 -6.44
N ARG A 120 -18.64 -21.11 -6.60
CA ARG A 120 -18.10 -21.92 -5.49
C ARG A 120 -16.84 -21.28 -4.89
N MET A 121 -15.93 -20.80 -5.74
CA MET A 121 -14.71 -20.13 -5.29
C MET A 121 -14.98 -18.89 -4.44
N LEU A 122 -16.06 -18.16 -4.75
CA LEU A 122 -16.44 -16.88 -4.13
C LEU A 122 -17.60 -17.02 -3.13
N GLU A 123 -18.03 -18.24 -2.79
CA GLU A 123 -19.15 -18.51 -1.88
C GLU A 123 -20.46 -17.82 -2.34
N LEU A 124 -20.76 -17.90 -3.63
CA LEU A 124 -21.95 -17.30 -4.26
C LEU A 124 -22.95 -18.36 -4.77
N ASP A 125 -22.67 -19.65 -4.63
CA ASP A 125 -23.45 -20.79 -5.16
C ASP A 125 -24.93 -20.73 -4.76
N THR A 126 -25.24 -20.37 -3.53
CA THR A 126 -26.62 -20.21 -3.03
C THR A 126 -27.29 -18.91 -3.46
N LEU A 127 -26.56 -18.00 -4.09
CA LEU A 127 -27.01 -16.66 -4.43
C LEU A 127 -27.21 -16.44 -5.95
N LEU A 128 -26.90 -17.44 -6.79
CA LEU A 128 -26.86 -17.31 -8.25
C LEU A 128 -28.16 -16.77 -8.87
N GLN A 129 -29.31 -17.07 -8.27
CA GLN A 129 -30.62 -16.62 -8.76
C GLN A 129 -31.05 -15.24 -8.21
N ARG A 130 -30.32 -14.69 -7.26
CA ARG A 130 -30.65 -13.38 -6.68
C ARG A 130 -30.26 -12.24 -7.62
N ARG A 131 -30.92 -11.09 -7.44
CA ARG A 131 -30.56 -9.84 -8.11
C ARG A 131 -29.70 -8.97 -7.21
N PRO A 132 -28.92 -8.01 -7.75
CA PRO A 132 -28.03 -7.13 -6.98
C PRO A 132 -28.71 -6.40 -5.81
N ALA A 133 -29.99 -6.02 -5.95
CA ALA A 133 -30.76 -5.36 -4.89
C ALA A 133 -30.98 -6.25 -3.64
N GLN A 134 -30.89 -7.57 -3.79
CA GLN A 134 -31.08 -8.57 -2.74
C GLN A 134 -29.76 -8.99 -2.06
N LEU A 135 -28.65 -8.32 -2.39
CA LEU A 135 -27.31 -8.67 -1.94
C LEU A 135 -26.76 -7.60 -0.99
N SER A 136 -25.96 -8.02 -0.02
CA SER A 136 -25.13 -7.11 0.78
C SER A 136 -24.03 -6.47 -0.08
N GLY A 137 -23.38 -5.40 0.44
CA GLY A 137 -22.24 -4.76 -0.24
C GLY A 137 -21.13 -5.74 -0.61
N GLY A 138 -20.69 -6.58 0.33
CA GLY A 138 -19.66 -7.59 0.08
C GLY A 138 -20.08 -8.67 -0.91
N GLN A 139 -21.36 -9.09 -0.88
CA GLN A 139 -21.87 -10.01 -1.88
C GLN A 139 -21.86 -9.40 -3.27
N ARG A 140 -22.27 -8.13 -3.42
CA ARG A 140 -22.17 -7.41 -4.70
C ARG A 140 -20.73 -7.32 -5.21
N GLN A 141 -19.80 -7.08 -4.32
CA GLN A 141 -18.38 -7.05 -4.68
C GLN A 141 -17.89 -8.43 -5.15
N ARG A 142 -18.22 -9.52 -4.42
CA ARG A 142 -17.87 -10.88 -4.87
C ARG A 142 -18.45 -11.20 -6.24
N VAL A 143 -19.66 -10.72 -6.55
CA VAL A 143 -20.26 -10.86 -7.90
C VAL A 143 -19.45 -10.09 -8.94
N ALA A 144 -19.00 -8.87 -8.64
CA ALA A 144 -18.16 -8.08 -9.55
C ALA A 144 -16.79 -8.75 -9.80
N ILE A 145 -16.19 -9.34 -8.75
CA ILE A 145 -14.97 -10.17 -8.88
C ILE A 145 -15.27 -11.42 -9.70
N GLY A 146 -16.38 -12.10 -9.43
CA GLY A 146 -16.79 -13.31 -10.18
C GLY A 146 -16.96 -13.04 -11.67
N ARG A 147 -17.53 -11.88 -12.02
CA ARG A 147 -17.64 -11.44 -13.42
C ARG A 147 -16.27 -11.23 -14.09
N ALA A 148 -15.25 -10.91 -13.31
CA ALA A 148 -13.88 -10.82 -13.79
C ALA A 148 -13.23 -12.22 -13.90
N VAL A 149 -13.39 -13.06 -12.87
CA VAL A 149 -12.79 -14.40 -12.77
C VAL A 149 -13.24 -15.34 -13.90
N VAL A 150 -14.55 -15.36 -14.23
CA VAL A 150 -15.11 -16.23 -15.29
C VAL A 150 -14.49 -15.98 -16.66
N LYS A 151 -13.91 -14.81 -16.90
CA LYS A 151 -13.25 -14.47 -18.16
C LYS A 151 -11.84 -15.04 -18.29
N GLU A 152 -11.26 -15.57 -17.22
CA GLU A 152 -9.88 -16.08 -17.18
C GLU A 152 -8.88 -15.08 -17.79
N PRO A 153 -8.82 -13.85 -17.30
CA PRO A 153 -8.02 -12.79 -17.91
C PRO A 153 -6.53 -13.02 -17.73
N LYS A 154 -5.71 -12.35 -18.56
CA LYS A 154 -4.24 -12.31 -18.41
C LYS A 154 -3.80 -11.61 -17.13
N ALA A 155 -4.54 -10.58 -16.68
CA ALA A 155 -4.38 -9.90 -15.40
C ALA A 155 -5.68 -9.24 -14.94
N PHE A 156 -5.81 -9.03 -13.62
CA PHE A 156 -6.93 -8.35 -12.98
C PHE A 156 -6.55 -6.92 -12.62
N LEU A 157 -7.48 -6.00 -12.84
CA LEU A 157 -7.34 -4.58 -12.51
C LEU A 157 -8.43 -4.19 -11.51
N PHE A 158 -8.05 -3.56 -10.39
CA PHE A 158 -8.96 -3.13 -9.34
C PHE A 158 -8.84 -1.63 -9.09
N ASP A 159 -9.90 -0.87 -9.39
CA ASP A 159 -9.97 0.59 -9.16
C ASP A 159 -10.72 0.86 -7.86
N GLU A 160 -10.02 1.00 -6.75
CA GLU A 160 -10.54 1.24 -5.39
C GLU A 160 -11.73 0.35 -4.98
N PRO A 161 -11.65 -0.98 -5.14
CA PRO A 161 -12.81 -1.84 -5.02
C PRO A 161 -13.39 -1.95 -3.60
N LEU A 162 -12.64 -1.54 -2.56
CA LEU A 162 -13.04 -1.67 -1.16
C LEU A 162 -13.52 -0.34 -0.53
N SER A 163 -13.40 0.78 -1.23
CA SER A 163 -13.65 2.12 -0.69
C SER A 163 -15.11 2.34 -0.22
N ASN A 164 -16.08 1.68 -0.85
CA ASN A 164 -17.51 1.82 -0.56
C ASN A 164 -18.03 0.83 0.51
N LEU A 165 -17.14 0.12 1.20
CA LEU A 165 -17.48 -0.85 2.24
C LEU A 165 -17.31 -0.24 3.63
N ASP A 166 -18.16 -0.66 4.58
CA ASP A 166 -17.91 -0.40 5.99
C ASP A 166 -16.63 -1.09 6.48
N ALA A 167 -16.07 -0.64 7.60
CA ALA A 167 -14.76 -1.10 8.10
C ALA A 167 -14.70 -2.62 8.34
N LYS A 168 -15.76 -3.22 8.90
CA LYS A 168 -15.81 -4.66 9.20
C LYS A 168 -15.84 -5.47 7.91
N LEU A 169 -16.67 -5.06 6.96
CA LEU A 169 -16.80 -5.72 5.67
C LEU A 169 -15.53 -5.53 4.82
N ARG A 170 -14.93 -4.33 4.83
CA ARG A 170 -13.67 -4.03 4.16
C ARG A 170 -12.56 -4.95 4.64
N ASN A 171 -12.39 -5.11 5.95
CA ASN A 171 -11.39 -6.01 6.52
C ASN A 171 -11.59 -7.46 6.08
N ARG A 172 -12.83 -7.96 6.14
CA ARG A 172 -13.16 -9.33 5.69
C ARG A 172 -12.86 -9.52 4.20
N THR A 173 -13.30 -8.59 3.36
CA THR A 173 -13.13 -8.69 1.90
C THR A 173 -11.67 -8.58 1.48
N ARG A 174 -10.87 -7.76 2.20
CA ARG A 174 -9.41 -7.70 2.00
C ARG A 174 -8.76 -9.06 2.21
N ILE A 175 -9.08 -9.76 3.29
CA ILE A 175 -8.56 -11.11 3.57
C ILE A 175 -9.00 -12.11 2.49
N GLU A 176 -10.25 -12.03 2.04
CA GLU A 176 -10.79 -12.86 0.97
C GLU A 176 -10.06 -12.63 -0.37
N LEU A 177 -9.74 -11.36 -0.68
CA LEU A 177 -9.00 -10.99 -1.90
C LEU A 177 -7.54 -11.52 -1.85
N ALA A 178 -6.88 -11.43 -0.70
CA ALA A 178 -5.54 -12.01 -0.52
C ALA A 178 -5.54 -13.53 -0.73
N ARG A 179 -6.56 -14.23 -0.19
CA ARG A 179 -6.74 -15.67 -0.40
C ARG A 179 -7.03 -16.01 -1.86
N LEU A 180 -7.84 -15.18 -2.52
CA LEU A 180 -8.18 -15.34 -3.94
C LEU A 180 -6.93 -15.21 -4.80
N HIS A 181 -6.08 -14.21 -4.55
CA HIS A 181 -4.81 -14.05 -5.27
C HIS A 181 -3.93 -15.29 -5.14
N LYS A 182 -3.69 -15.78 -3.91
CA LYS A 182 -2.92 -17.01 -3.67
C LYS A 182 -3.47 -18.22 -4.39
N ARG A 183 -4.80 -18.33 -4.51
CA ARG A 183 -5.48 -19.45 -5.20
C ARG A 183 -5.36 -19.35 -6.71
N LEU A 184 -5.47 -18.14 -7.26
CA LEU A 184 -5.44 -17.92 -8.70
C LEU A 184 -4.01 -17.84 -9.25
N GLY A 185 -3.04 -17.38 -8.45
CA GLY A 185 -1.68 -17.06 -8.89
C GLY A 185 -1.64 -16.04 -10.03
N ALA A 186 -2.67 -15.20 -10.14
CA ALA A 186 -2.86 -14.29 -11.26
C ALA A 186 -2.20 -12.94 -11.01
N THR A 187 -1.71 -12.28 -12.07
CA THR A 187 -1.23 -10.89 -11.97
C THR A 187 -2.38 -9.97 -11.59
N MET A 188 -2.20 -9.15 -10.55
CA MET A 188 -3.21 -8.22 -10.05
C MET A 188 -2.61 -6.83 -9.89
N VAL A 189 -3.29 -5.82 -10.46
CA VAL A 189 -2.97 -4.40 -10.28
C VAL A 189 -4.11 -3.76 -9.49
N PHE A 190 -3.80 -3.27 -8.32
CA PHE A 190 -4.77 -2.74 -7.37
C PHE A 190 -4.48 -1.26 -7.07
N VAL A 191 -5.47 -0.43 -7.20
CA VAL A 191 -5.41 1.00 -6.85
C VAL A 191 -6.12 1.23 -5.54
N THR A 192 -5.45 1.90 -4.61
CA THR A 192 -6.05 2.33 -3.35
C THR A 192 -5.37 3.59 -2.81
N HIS A 193 -6.03 4.28 -1.90
CA HIS A 193 -5.46 5.28 -1.01
C HIS A 193 -5.35 4.77 0.44
N ASP A 194 -5.84 3.55 0.72
CA ASP A 194 -5.78 2.92 2.04
C ASP A 194 -4.46 2.15 2.21
N GLN A 195 -3.67 2.59 3.18
CA GLN A 195 -2.36 2.01 3.47
C GLN A 195 -2.47 0.59 4.02
N VAL A 196 -3.53 0.29 4.80
CA VAL A 196 -3.72 -1.04 5.39
C VAL A 196 -4.03 -2.06 4.28
N GLU A 197 -4.77 -1.64 3.24
CA GLU A 197 -4.99 -2.46 2.05
C GLU A 197 -3.67 -2.75 1.35
N ALA A 198 -2.87 -1.71 1.09
CA ALA A 198 -1.59 -1.84 0.42
C ALA A 198 -0.62 -2.74 1.20
N MET A 199 -0.45 -2.51 2.51
CA MET A 199 0.44 -3.30 3.37
C MET A 199 0.02 -4.76 3.52
N THR A 200 -1.29 -5.06 3.35
CA THR A 200 -1.82 -6.43 3.55
C THR A 200 -1.85 -7.25 2.25
N LEU A 201 -2.13 -6.60 1.12
CA LEU A 201 -2.41 -7.28 -0.15
C LEU A 201 -1.20 -7.41 -1.05
N ALA A 202 -0.29 -6.41 -1.00
CA ALA A 202 0.75 -6.29 -2.00
C ALA A 202 1.92 -7.25 -1.79
N ASP A 203 2.40 -7.86 -2.88
CA ASP A 203 3.77 -8.36 -2.96
C ASP A 203 4.73 -7.16 -3.10
N ARG A 204 4.30 -6.13 -3.85
CA ARG A 204 5.04 -4.88 -4.03
C ARG A 204 4.09 -3.68 -4.07
N ILE A 205 4.45 -2.63 -3.31
CA ILE A 205 3.77 -1.34 -3.32
C ILE A 205 4.55 -0.38 -4.23
N VAL A 206 3.83 0.40 -5.03
CA VAL A 206 4.36 1.54 -5.79
C VAL A 206 3.72 2.79 -5.22
N VAL A 207 4.51 3.60 -4.52
CA VAL A 207 4.08 4.89 -3.99
C VAL A 207 4.21 5.94 -5.09
N LEU A 208 3.10 6.59 -5.40
CA LEU A 208 2.99 7.58 -6.46
C LEU A 208 2.76 8.98 -5.88
N ASN A 209 3.43 9.96 -6.47
CA ASN A 209 3.23 11.37 -6.16
C ASN A 209 3.40 12.20 -7.45
N GLY A 210 2.44 13.08 -7.75
CA GLY A 210 2.50 13.94 -8.94
C GLY A 210 2.77 13.20 -10.27
N GLY A 211 2.18 12.01 -10.44
CA GLY A 211 2.36 11.18 -11.64
C GLY A 211 3.71 10.47 -11.76
N ARG A 212 4.54 10.49 -10.71
CA ARG A 212 5.86 9.85 -10.66
C ARG A 212 5.93 8.79 -9.58
N VAL A 213 6.83 7.83 -9.76
CA VAL A 213 7.14 6.81 -8.74
C VAL A 213 8.10 7.44 -7.72
N GLU A 214 7.66 7.56 -6.48
CA GLU A 214 8.50 7.96 -5.34
C GLU A 214 9.34 6.79 -4.84
N GLN A 215 8.69 5.65 -4.68
CA GLN A 215 9.34 4.41 -4.24
C GLN A 215 8.52 3.20 -4.70
N ALA A 216 9.20 2.10 -5.04
CA ALA A 216 8.60 0.81 -5.27
C ALA A 216 9.38 -0.27 -4.51
N GLY A 217 8.67 -1.18 -3.84
CA GLY A 217 9.30 -2.26 -3.06
C GLY A 217 8.29 -3.08 -2.25
N PRO A 218 8.76 -4.12 -1.55
CA PRO A 218 7.95 -4.87 -0.59
C PRO A 218 7.34 -3.94 0.47
N PRO A 219 6.15 -4.27 1.02
CA PRO A 219 5.47 -3.41 1.99
C PRO A 219 6.35 -2.98 3.17
N MET A 220 7.07 -3.93 3.78
CA MET A 220 7.91 -3.62 4.94
C MET A 220 9.09 -2.71 4.59
N ASP A 221 9.66 -2.81 3.38
CA ASP A 221 10.73 -1.92 2.94
C ASP A 221 10.23 -0.49 2.77
N ILE A 222 9.02 -0.31 2.23
CA ILE A 222 8.38 1.01 2.10
C ILE A 222 8.16 1.63 3.49
N TYR A 223 7.75 0.83 4.47
CA TYR A 223 7.47 1.30 5.83
C TYR A 223 8.75 1.58 6.62
N GLN A 224 9.70 0.64 6.62
CA GLN A 224 10.90 0.68 7.45
C GLN A 224 12.05 1.49 6.82
N ARG A 225 12.10 1.58 5.48
CA ARG A 225 13.18 2.24 4.74
C ARG A 225 12.61 3.19 3.67
N PRO A 226 11.82 4.19 4.05
CA PRO A 226 11.27 5.14 3.11
C PRO A 226 12.39 5.94 2.43
N ARG A 227 12.41 6.02 1.10
CA ARG A 227 13.46 6.71 0.35
C ARG A 227 13.39 8.23 0.45
N THR A 228 12.18 8.75 0.71
CA THR A 228 11.97 10.18 0.79
C THR A 228 11.13 10.54 2.02
N ARG A 229 11.24 11.80 2.44
CA ARG A 229 10.39 12.41 3.47
C ARG A 229 8.90 12.30 3.13
N PHE A 230 8.59 12.39 1.82
CA PHE A 230 7.22 12.20 1.34
C PHE A 230 6.73 10.79 1.67
N VAL A 231 7.46 9.74 1.28
CA VAL A 231 7.07 8.34 1.56
C VAL A 231 6.98 8.10 3.06
N ALA A 232 7.95 8.59 3.85
CA ALA A 232 7.96 8.45 5.30
C ALA A 232 6.73 9.08 5.97
N GLY A 233 6.32 10.26 5.51
CA GLY A 233 5.14 10.97 6.03
C GLY A 233 3.82 10.45 5.48
N PHE A 234 3.84 9.87 4.28
CA PHE A 234 2.63 9.35 3.64
C PHE A 234 2.29 7.93 4.13
N VAL A 235 3.28 7.06 4.38
CA VAL A 235 3.06 5.67 4.79
C VAL A 235 3.21 5.52 6.29
N GLY A 236 2.16 5.03 6.94
CA GLY A 236 2.03 4.87 8.39
C GLY A 236 0.87 5.73 8.95
N SER A 237 0.15 5.18 9.93
CA SER A 237 -0.94 5.87 10.64
C SER A 237 -0.82 5.60 12.14
N PRO A 238 -0.41 6.60 12.93
CA PRO A 238 -0.03 7.97 12.53
C PRO A 238 1.20 8.04 11.62
N SER A 239 1.39 9.22 10.99
CA SER A 239 2.57 9.50 10.18
C SER A 239 3.87 9.51 11.00
N MET A 240 5.01 9.41 10.32
CA MET A 240 6.31 9.59 10.96
C MET A 240 6.43 10.99 11.56
N ASN A 241 7.01 11.08 12.76
CA ASN A 241 7.39 12.37 13.36
C ASN A 241 8.64 12.90 12.68
N PHE A 242 8.69 14.20 12.43
CA PHE A 242 9.87 14.89 11.89
C PHE A 242 10.32 15.96 12.88
N LEU A 243 11.54 15.82 13.37
CA LEU A 243 12.17 16.74 14.32
C LEU A 243 13.29 17.51 13.62
N PRO A 244 13.24 18.83 13.52
CA PRO A 244 14.36 19.61 13.00
C PRO A 244 15.57 19.42 13.91
N VAL A 245 16.74 19.18 13.32
CA VAL A 245 17.98 18.94 14.07
C VAL A 245 19.16 19.66 13.47
N GLU A 246 20.18 19.92 14.31
CA GLU A 246 21.48 20.43 13.89
C GLU A 246 22.48 19.29 13.80
N ARG A 247 23.23 19.19 12.71
CA ARG A 247 24.34 18.26 12.61
C ARG A 247 25.47 18.69 13.52
N MET A 248 25.95 17.75 14.29
CA MET A 248 27.14 17.89 15.15
C MET A 248 28.35 17.21 14.51
N ALA A 249 29.52 17.33 15.14
CA ALA A 249 30.69 16.55 14.74
C ALA A 249 30.40 15.06 14.84
N ASP A 250 30.71 14.31 13.77
CA ASP A 250 30.48 12.88 13.71
C ASP A 250 31.22 12.15 14.82
N GLN A 251 30.59 11.16 15.42
CA GLN A 251 31.13 10.39 16.54
C GLN A 251 31.23 8.91 16.15
N GLN A 252 32.40 8.33 16.34
CA GLN A 252 32.63 6.89 16.03
C GLN A 252 32.23 6.47 14.62
N GLY A 253 32.44 7.34 13.62
CA GLY A 253 32.05 7.09 12.24
C GLY A 253 30.55 7.13 11.98
N ARG A 254 29.77 7.73 12.90
CA ARG A 254 28.30 7.88 12.79
C ARG A 254 27.90 9.35 12.92
N ILE A 255 26.77 9.68 12.32
CA ILE A 255 26.22 11.04 12.37
C ILE A 255 25.69 11.34 13.77
N ALA A 256 26.17 12.41 14.37
CA ALA A 256 25.63 12.97 15.62
C ALA A 256 24.76 14.19 15.30
N VAL A 257 23.65 14.32 16.02
CA VAL A 257 22.68 15.43 15.85
C VAL A 257 22.27 15.99 17.20
N ARG A 258 21.96 17.31 17.21
CA ARG A 258 21.37 17.98 18.36
C ARG A 258 19.84 17.99 18.17
N LEU A 259 19.13 17.33 19.09
CA LEU A 259 17.66 17.29 19.12
C LEU A 259 17.08 18.62 19.66
N PRO A 260 15.78 18.90 19.41
CA PRO A 260 15.05 19.91 20.15
C PRO A 260 15.22 19.74 21.66
N GLY A 261 15.52 20.86 22.38
CA GLY A 261 15.87 20.79 23.80
C GLY A 261 17.38 20.68 24.08
N GLY A 262 18.24 20.63 23.04
CA GLY A 262 19.69 20.78 23.11
C GLY A 262 20.50 19.49 23.32
N ALA A 263 19.85 18.36 23.56
CA ALA A 263 20.54 17.08 23.76
C ALA A 263 21.20 16.59 22.45
N VAL A 264 22.46 16.16 22.57
CA VAL A 264 23.20 15.57 21.43
C VAL A 264 23.09 14.06 21.50
N VAL A 265 22.68 13.45 20.39
CA VAL A 265 22.57 11.99 20.22
C VAL A 265 23.35 11.54 19.00
N THR A 266 23.99 10.37 19.10
CA THR A 266 24.67 9.71 17.98
C THR A 266 23.73 8.70 17.36
N THR A 267 23.40 8.89 16.10
CA THR A 267 22.52 7.97 15.35
C THR A 267 23.27 6.68 15.01
N GLN A 268 22.52 5.68 14.50
CA GLN A 268 23.14 4.46 13.94
C GLN A 268 23.51 4.62 12.46
N ILE A 269 23.35 5.81 11.89
CA ILE A 269 23.58 6.12 10.47
C ILE A 269 25.06 6.43 10.27
N ALA A 270 25.70 5.77 9.30
CA ALA A 270 27.10 5.98 8.97
C ALA A 270 27.36 7.43 8.54
N ALA A 271 28.54 7.94 8.97
CA ALA A 271 28.95 9.29 8.60
C ALA A 271 29.06 9.42 7.07
N THR A 272 28.30 10.35 6.52
CA THR A 272 28.30 10.67 5.09
C THR A 272 28.13 12.18 4.92
N SER A 273 28.50 12.69 3.75
CA SER A 273 28.29 14.10 3.43
C SER A 273 26.81 14.35 3.15
N ILE A 274 26.13 15.04 4.07
CA ILE A 274 24.76 15.48 3.90
C ILE A 274 24.75 17.00 3.97
N ALA A 275 24.21 17.65 2.96
CA ALA A 275 24.15 19.11 2.89
C ALA A 275 22.79 19.64 3.37
N GLY A 276 22.79 20.86 3.94
CA GLY A 276 21.59 21.61 4.26
C GLY A 276 20.94 21.26 5.60
N ARG A 277 19.64 21.59 5.70
CA ARG A 277 18.84 21.30 6.90
C ARG A 277 18.64 19.80 7.04
N LEU A 278 18.68 19.35 8.30
CA LEU A 278 18.39 17.96 8.64
C LEU A 278 17.14 17.85 9.49
N GLU A 279 16.39 16.80 9.28
CA GLU A 279 15.30 16.37 10.16
C GLU A 279 15.57 14.92 10.60
N VAL A 280 15.32 14.63 11.87
CA VAL A 280 15.21 13.27 12.37
C VAL A 280 13.77 12.80 12.16
N GLY A 281 13.60 11.69 11.44
CA GLY A 281 12.34 10.97 11.33
C GLY A 281 12.29 9.82 12.33
N VAL A 282 11.22 9.74 13.10
CA VAL A 282 10.96 8.63 14.02
C VAL A 282 9.48 8.27 14.01
N ARG A 283 9.17 6.98 13.90
CA ARG A 283 7.80 6.49 13.97
C ARG A 283 7.22 6.67 15.38
N PRO A 284 5.88 6.79 15.55
CA PRO A 284 5.26 6.91 16.88
C PRO A 284 5.64 5.81 17.87
N GLU A 285 5.76 4.57 17.40
CA GLU A 285 6.20 3.42 18.20
C GLU A 285 7.69 3.45 18.57
N GLY A 286 8.49 4.18 17.79
CA GLY A 286 9.92 4.42 18.05
C GLY A 286 10.20 5.65 18.91
N LEU A 287 9.17 6.42 19.27
CA LEU A 287 9.30 7.59 20.15
C LEU A 287 8.62 7.29 21.48
N ARG A 288 9.38 6.91 22.49
CA ARG A 288 8.85 6.39 23.76
C ARG A 288 8.93 7.40 24.89
N LEU A 289 7.98 7.32 25.84
CA LEU A 289 8.08 8.03 27.11
C LEU A 289 9.24 7.45 27.94
N ALA A 290 10.09 8.31 28.48
CA ALA A 290 11.21 7.91 29.33
C ALA A 290 11.54 9.03 30.30
N ALA A 291 11.69 8.73 31.60
CA ALA A 291 11.97 9.73 32.64
C ALA A 291 13.25 10.55 32.36
N ASP A 292 14.21 9.97 31.69
CA ASP A 292 15.49 10.61 31.27
C ASP A 292 15.51 10.90 29.76
N GLY A 293 14.35 10.94 29.10
CA GLY A 293 14.24 11.25 27.68
C GLY A 293 14.84 12.63 27.34
N PRO A 294 15.55 12.75 26.21
CA PRO A 294 16.23 13.98 25.82
C PRO A 294 15.28 15.08 25.29
N VAL A 295 14.08 14.72 24.88
CA VAL A 295 13.10 15.66 24.32
C VAL A 295 11.98 15.86 25.33
N THR A 296 11.74 17.12 25.72
CA THR A 296 10.68 17.48 26.68
C THR A 296 9.53 18.16 25.93
N GLY A 297 8.30 17.81 26.29
CA GLY A 297 7.09 18.42 25.74
C GLY A 297 5.91 18.31 26.67
N CYS A 298 4.79 18.92 26.28
CA CYS A 298 3.53 18.92 27.01
C CYS A 298 2.48 18.12 26.24
N ILE A 299 1.73 17.26 26.92
CA ILE A 299 0.65 16.48 26.29
C ILE A 299 -0.50 17.43 25.91
N GLU A 300 -0.74 17.58 24.61
CA GLU A 300 -1.84 18.40 24.07
C GLU A 300 -3.12 17.58 23.86
N LEU A 301 -2.97 16.31 23.46
CA LEU A 301 -4.09 15.41 23.17
C LEU A 301 -3.71 13.97 23.51
N LEU A 302 -4.68 13.20 24.02
CA LEU A 302 -4.59 11.76 24.20
C LEU A 302 -5.70 11.07 23.43
N GLU A 303 -5.32 10.25 22.43
CA GLU A 303 -6.24 9.39 21.71
C GLU A 303 -6.22 7.99 22.33
N ARG A 304 -7.37 7.53 22.86
CA ARG A 304 -7.52 6.19 23.41
C ARG A 304 -8.32 5.33 22.44
N LEU A 305 -7.62 4.56 21.61
CA LEU A 305 -8.22 3.80 20.49
C LEU A 305 -8.65 2.37 20.88
N GLY A 306 -8.50 2.00 22.16
CA GLY A 306 -8.85 0.68 22.68
C GLY A 306 -7.71 -0.34 22.56
N GLU A 307 -7.18 -0.57 21.39
CA GLU A 307 -6.03 -1.47 21.16
C GLU A 307 -4.68 -0.79 21.41
N ARG A 308 -4.61 0.54 21.25
CA ARG A 308 -3.45 1.40 21.50
C ARG A 308 -3.88 2.77 21.96
N SER A 309 -2.98 3.51 22.56
CA SER A 309 -3.16 4.93 22.88
C SER A 309 -2.06 5.76 22.29
N LEU A 310 -2.38 6.99 21.86
CA LEU A 310 -1.45 7.91 21.25
C LEU A 310 -1.43 9.21 22.07
N ALA A 311 -0.24 9.68 22.42
CA ALA A 311 -0.03 10.97 23.04
C ALA A 311 0.52 11.95 21.98
N HIS A 312 -0.22 13.03 21.74
CA HIS A 312 0.25 14.16 20.95
C HIS A 312 0.95 15.12 21.91
N VAL A 313 2.24 15.29 21.69
CA VAL A 313 3.12 16.06 22.59
C VAL A 313 3.63 17.30 21.87
N GLY A 314 3.21 18.47 22.31
CA GLY A 314 3.70 19.74 21.82
C GLY A 314 5.10 20.04 22.37
N LEU A 315 6.03 20.34 21.49
CA LEU A 315 7.37 20.79 21.83
C LEU A 315 7.39 22.33 21.91
N GLY A 316 8.30 22.88 22.67
CA GLY A 316 8.34 24.35 22.92
C GLY A 316 8.59 25.23 21.68
N ASP A 317 8.91 24.62 20.53
CA ASP A 317 9.11 25.30 19.24
C ASP A 317 7.87 25.26 18.33
N GLY A 318 6.74 24.76 18.82
CA GLY A 318 5.50 24.57 18.06
C GLY A 318 5.41 23.26 17.26
N THR A 319 6.42 22.41 17.32
CA THR A 319 6.37 21.08 16.74
C THR A 319 5.50 20.16 17.60
N VAL A 320 4.59 19.40 17.00
CA VAL A 320 3.82 18.35 17.67
C VAL A 320 4.33 17.00 17.22
N VAL A 321 4.64 16.14 18.18
CA VAL A 321 5.05 14.75 17.91
C VAL A 321 4.04 13.77 18.51
N VAL A 322 3.90 12.62 17.89
CA VAL A 322 3.00 11.55 18.33
C VAL A 322 3.84 10.40 18.89
N SER A 323 3.52 9.96 20.09
CA SER A 323 4.14 8.81 20.76
C SER A 323 3.08 7.77 21.04
N GLU A 324 3.38 6.50 20.75
CA GLU A 324 2.54 5.40 21.19
C GLU A 324 2.80 5.14 22.69
N VAL A 325 1.72 5.11 23.48
CA VAL A 325 1.79 4.94 24.92
C VAL A 325 0.94 3.74 25.36
N PRO A 326 1.23 3.12 26.52
CA PRO A 326 0.44 2.01 27.02
C PRO A 326 -1.06 2.35 27.13
N VAL A 327 -1.94 1.41 26.79
CA VAL A 327 -3.40 1.61 26.76
C VAL A 327 -3.94 2.02 28.13
N ASN A 328 -3.36 1.48 29.21
CA ASN A 328 -3.72 1.76 30.60
C ASN A 328 -2.91 2.91 31.22
N SER A 329 -2.26 3.73 30.41
CA SER A 329 -1.51 4.91 30.85
C SER A 329 -2.41 5.87 31.63
N THR A 330 -1.92 6.40 32.74
CA THR A 330 -2.59 7.40 33.60
C THR A 330 -2.29 8.84 33.20
N LEU A 331 -1.59 9.05 32.08
CA LEU A 331 -1.24 10.36 31.55
C LEU A 331 -2.47 11.27 31.39
N ALA A 332 -2.27 12.56 31.62
CA ALA A 332 -3.28 13.60 31.48
C ALA A 332 -2.84 14.69 30.49
N MET A 333 -3.83 15.35 29.90
CA MET A 333 -3.59 16.55 29.09
C MET A 333 -2.95 17.65 29.96
N GLY A 334 -1.99 18.39 29.40
CA GLY A 334 -1.22 19.41 30.11
C GLY A 334 -0.04 18.86 30.92
N GLU A 335 0.12 17.54 31.00
CA GLU A 335 1.25 16.93 31.69
C GLU A 335 2.53 17.10 30.89
N THR A 336 3.61 17.47 31.59
CA THR A 336 4.95 17.54 30.99
C THR A 336 5.57 16.16 30.98
N VAL A 337 5.99 15.72 29.79
CA VAL A 337 6.60 14.41 29.55
C VAL A 337 7.96 14.54 28.90
N ARG A 338 8.76 13.49 29.03
CA ARG A 338 10.03 13.38 28.35
C ARG A 338 10.00 12.19 27.40
N LEU A 339 10.54 12.39 26.21
CA LEU A 339 10.52 11.44 25.11
C LEU A 339 11.93 11.02 24.73
N ARG A 340 12.08 9.75 24.41
CA ARG A 340 13.32 9.17 23.90
C ARG A 340 13.07 8.52 22.56
N PRO A 341 13.73 8.96 21.47
CA PRO A 341 13.72 8.24 20.21
C PRO A 341 14.54 6.95 20.32
N ASP A 342 14.04 5.88 19.71
CA ASP A 342 14.78 4.64 19.51
C ASP A 342 15.79 4.86 18.37
N LEU A 343 17.05 5.03 18.71
CA LEU A 343 18.11 5.38 17.76
C LEU A 343 18.36 4.30 16.69
N ALA A 344 17.91 3.08 16.89
CA ALA A 344 17.98 2.01 15.89
C ALA A 344 16.92 2.18 14.79
N GLN A 345 15.82 2.90 15.09
CA GLN A 345 14.69 3.13 14.18
C GLN A 345 14.61 4.58 13.66
N VAL A 346 15.66 5.35 13.91
CA VAL A 346 15.73 6.75 13.46
C VAL A 346 16.19 6.81 12.01
N HIS A 347 15.59 7.71 11.26
CA HIS A 347 15.98 8.10 9.91
C HIS A 347 16.43 9.57 9.91
N LEU A 348 17.34 9.92 9.01
CA LEU A 348 17.67 11.32 8.73
C LEU A 348 17.14 11.71 7.36
N PHE A 349 16.63 12.91 7.24
CA PHE A 349 16.18 13.51 5.99
C PHE A 349 16.91 14.81 5.74
N ASP A 350 17.42 14.98 4.53
CA ASP A 350 18.08 16.22 4.13
C ASP A 350 17.09 17.29 3.61
N GLY A 351 17.62 18.45 3.25
CA GLY A 351 16.83 19.55 2.72
C GLY A 351 16.15 19.27 1.37
N ALA A 352 16.59 18.25 0.64
CA ALA A 352 15.95 17.76 -0.58
C ALA A 352 14.87 16.68 -0.30
N GLY A 353 14.75 16.26 0.97
CA GLY A 353 13.82 15.22 1.41
C GLY A 353 14.33 13.80 1.15
N LEU A 354 15.59 13.60 0.85
CA LEU A 354 16.19 12.27 0.73
C LEU A 354 16.44 11.67 2.12
N ALA A 355 16.19 10.38 2.25
CA ALA A 355 16.33 9.66 3.50
C ALA A 355 17.68 8.93 3.61
N TYR A 356 18.20 8.90 4.83
CA TYR A 356 19.39 8.16 5.23
C TYR A 356 19.02 7.23 6.39
N HIS A 357 19.44 5.98 6.30
CA HIS A 357 19.06 4.92 7.23
C HIS A 357 20.28 4.28 7.88
N ALA A 358 20.08 3.73 9.07
CA ALA A 358 21.02 2.78 9.63
C ALA A 358 21.16 1.56 8.69
N GLU A 359 22.37 1.01 8.59
CA GLU A 359 22.52 -0.28 7.93
C GLU A 359 21.72 -1.34 8.72
N PRO A 360 21.06 -2.29 8.02
CA PRO A 360 20.38 -3.37 8.71
C PRO A 360 21.42 -4.10 9.58
N ALA A 361 21.05 -4.37 10.84
CA ALA A 361 21.88 -5.25 11.66
C ALA A 361 22.06 -6.58 10.91
N SER A 362 23.28 -7.06 10.82
CA SER A 362 23.64 -8.29 10.09
C SER A 362 23.06 -9.58 10.73
N ASP A 363 22.23 -9.45 11.76
CA ASP A 363 21.69 -10.53 12.59
C ASP A 363 20.25 -10.91 12.26
N GLY A 364 19.79 -10.71 11.03
CA GLY A 364 18.59 -11.38 10.54
C GLY A 364 18.88 -12.88 10.44
N VAL A 365 18.39 -13.67 11.40
CA VAL A 365 18.40 -15.14 11.28
C VAL A 365 17.73 -15.47 9.94
N PRO A 366 18.43 -16.12 8.99
CA PRO A 366 17.83 -16.47 7.72
C PRO A 366 16.57 -17.31 7.99
N VAL A 367 15.47 -17.01 7.26
CA VAL A 367 14.20 -17.75 7.41
C VAL A 367 14.40 -19.27 7.26
N GLU A 368 15.40 -19.68 6.48
CA GLU A 368 15.86 -21.07 6.35
C GLU A 368 16.32 -21.72 7.66
N ALA A 369 16.92 -20.94 8.58
CA ALA A 369 17.33 -21.46 9.89
C ALA A 369 16.16 -21.63 10.87
N LEU A 370 15.08 -20.85 10.72
CA LEU A 370 13.85 -21.01 11.49
C LEU A 370 13.02 -22.20 11.01
N LEU A 371 13.08 -22.54 9.73
CA LEU A 371 12.40 -23.73 9.16
C LEU A 371 13.17 -25.03 9.44
N ALA A 372 14.49 -24.98 9.56
CA ALA A 372 15.30 -26.16 9.90
C ALA A 372 15.15 -26.60 11.37
N GLY A 373 14.75 -25.69 12.28
CA GLY A 373 14.49 -26.02 13.68
C GLY A 373 13.13 -26.71 13.95
N ALA A 374 12.17 -26.58 13.05
CA ALA A 374 10.81 -27.14 13.22
C ALA A 374 10.69 -28.63 12.83
N THR A 375 11.63 -29.14 12.04
CA THR A 375 11.62 -30.55 11.59
C THR A 375 12.32 -31.53 12.52
N ALA A 376 12.98 -31.06 13.59
CA ALA A 376 13.73 -31.91 14.52
C ALA A 376 12.96 -32.29 15.81
N ALA A 377 11.72 -31.78 16.00
CA ALA A 377 10.93 -31.98 17.23
C ALA A 377 9.79 -33.02 17.11
N GLU A 378 9.62 -33.69 15.97
CA GLU A 378 8.53 -34.69 15.78
C GLU A 378 9.01 -36.13 15.57
N VAL A 379 10.24 -36.46 15.99
CA VAL A 379 10.66 -37.88 16.06
C VAL A 379 11.36 -38.10 17.41
N ARG A 380 10.57 -38.25 18.46
CA ARG A 380 10.91 -39.09 19.64
C ARG A 380 9.62 -39.43 20.39
#